data_d4993ccd1b9d4bbf8dc4a85c1b1119df
#
_entry.id   d4993ccd1b9d4bbf8dc4a85c1b1119df
#
_cell.length_a   1.000
_cell.length_b   1.000
_cell.length_c   1.000
_cell.angle_alpha   90.00
_cell.angle_beta   90.00
_cell.angle_gamma   90.00
#
_symmetry.space_group_name_H-M   'P 1'
#
loop_
_entity.id
_entity.type
_entity.pdbx_description
1 polymer ?
#
loop_
_entity_poly.entity_id
_entity_poly.type
_entity_poly.pdbx_seq_one_letter_code
_entity_poly.pdbx_strand_id
1 'polypeptide(L)'
;MRVDVQRGAQLVPSTRSEIARFRHRVFVEKLGWHVQASSACPRPTEGEESDEYDHDDTVYVTLRGREDAIVGCARLLPAKNRYLLGDHFRHLVDDLRAAVDVGDAVEATNASAGAKYGCASHVVDTPVWELSRFAWDQPEPNMPRGAGREASHGAHELLRAAVFTAWALGARRLIGVTFVSLARLFVRIGVPTHKLGAAYRIDGRWVAAYRIDIDAQTLTALGLSGAAPQVSHTAPWGAPCEESEVILPARATASECVSPT
;
A
#
# COMPACT_ATOMS: atom_id res chain seq x y z
N MET A 1 12.60 2.80 12.03
CA MET A 1 12.15 2.79 10.63
C MET A 1 11.46 4.10 10.35
N ARG A 2 11.73 4.73 9.20
CA ARG A 2 11.02 5.93 8.72
C ARG A 2 10.13 5.53 7.54
N VAL A 3 8.98 6.18 7.41
CA VAL A 3 8.08 5.99 6.27
C VAL A 3 8.20 7.22 5.38
N ASP A 4 8.43 7.00 4.09
CA ASP A 4 8.36 8.05 3.07
C ASP A 4 7.22 7.74 2.11
N VAL A 5 6.47 8.79 1.72
CA VAL A 5 5.38 8.68 0.74
C VAL A 5 5.61 9.70 -0.36
N GLN A 6 5.72 9.24 -1.60
CA GLN A 6 6.00 10.11 -2.74
C GLN A 6 5.14 9.73 -3.95
N ARG A 7 4.69 10.71 -4.72
CA ARG A 7 4.08 10.46 -6.03
C ARG A 7 5.15 10.22 -7.10
N GLY A 8 4.81 9.47 -8.13
CA GLY A 8 5.68 9.22 -9.26
C GLY A 8 6.22 10.50 -9.90
N ALA A 9 5.36 11.52 -10.06
CA ALA A 9 5.76 12.84 -10.59
C ALA A 9 6.78 13.58 -9.70
N GLN A 10 6.87 13.26 -8.42
CA GLN A 10 7.75 13.91 -7.44
C GLN A 10 9.05 13.14 -7.20
N LEU A 11 9.13 11.89 -7.70
CA LEU A 11 10.31 11.06 -7.52
C LEU A 11 11.50 11.63 -8.29
N VAL A 12 12.55 11.97 -7.56
CA VAL A 12 13.84 12.26 -8.18
C VAL A 12 14.43 10.97 -8.78
N PRO A 13 15.24 11.05 -9.85
CA PRO A 13 15.77 9.87 -10.53
C PRO A 13 16.51 8.88 -9.61
N SER A 14 17.26 9.40 -8.62
CA SER A 14 17.98 8.56 -7.66
C SER A 14 17.03 7.72 -6.78
N THR A 15 15.97 8.31 -6.26
CA THR A 15 14.97 7.61 -5.44
C THR A 15 14.18 6.61 -6.28
N ARG A 16 13.83 6.97 -7.53
CA ARG A 16 13.17 6.03 -8.46
C ARG A 16 14.04 4.80 -8.69
N SER A 17 15.33 4.99 -8.96
CA SER A 17 16.32 3.93 -9.15
C SER A 17 16.48 3.06 -7.89
N GLU A 18 16.51 3.68 -6.71
CA GLU A 18 16.60 2.98 -5.42
C GLU A 18 15.39 2.07 -5.18
N ILE A 19 14.16 2.56 -5.43
CA ILE A 19 12.93 1.77 -5.36
C ILE A 19 13.00 0.60 -6.37
N ALA A 20 13.39 0.87 -7.61
CA ALA A 20 13.48 -0.13 -8.66
C ALA A 20 14.50 -1.23 -8.33
N ARG A 21 15.64 -0.91 -7.74
CA ARG A 21 16.64 -1.89 -7.28
C ARG A 21 16.14 -2.71 -6.09
N PHE A 22 15.45 -2.08 -5.13
CA PHE A 22 14.83 -2.81 -4.04
C PHE A 22 13.81 -3.82 -4.57
N ARG A 23 12.96 -3.41 -5.50
CA ARG A 23 11.96 -4.26 -6.13
C ARG A 23 12.60 -5.40 -6.93
N HIS A 24 13.66 -5.13 -7.70
CA HIS A 24 14.42 -6.15 -8.42
C HIS A 24 14.97 -7.22 -7.44
N ARG A 25 15.63 -6.81 -6.37
CA ARG A 25 16.14 -7.73 -5.35
C ARG A 25 15.05 -8.62 -4.77
N VAL A 26 13.86 -8.08 -4.52
CA VAL A 26 12.78 -8.87 -3.91
C VAL A 26 12.02 -9.69 -4.96
N PHE A 27 11.55 -9.09 -6.04
CA PHE A 27 10.66 -9.76 -6.98
C PHE A 27 11.41 -10.62 -8.00
N VAL A 28 12.55 -10.18 -8.48
CA VAL A 28 13.33 -10.92 -9.49
C VAL A 28 14.27 -11.91 -8.82
N GLU A 29 15.18 -11.45 -7.96
CA GLU A 29 16.22 -12.30 -7.40
C GLU A 29 15.68 -13.30 -6.34
N LYS A 30 14.87 -12.80 -5.36
CA LYS A 30 14.36 -13.67 -4.27
C LYS A 30 13.13 -14.47 -4.66
N LEU A 31 12.20 -13.88 -5.44
CA LEU A 31 10.94 -14.52 -5.81
C LEU A 31 10.95 -15.19 -7.19
N GLY A 32 11.95 -14.91 -8.01
CA GLY A 32 12.09 -15.48 -9.36
C GLY A 32 11.06 -14.98 -10.36
N TRP A 33 10.47 -13.81 -10.13
CA TRP A 33 9.50 -13.25 -11.06
C TRP A 33 10.20 -12.73 -12.30
N HIS A 34 9.89 -13.33 -13.44
CA HIS A 34 10.29 -12.80 -14.73
C HIS A 34 9.25 -11.77 -15.18
N VAL A 35 9.44 -10.52 -14.79
CA VAL A 35 8.62 -9.43 -15.32
C VAL A 35 8.95 -9.31 -16.81
N GLN A 36 8.02 -9.72 -17.66
CA GLN A 36 8.15 -9.45 -19.09
C GLN A 36 8.05 -7.94 -19.26
N ALA A 37 9.15 -7.33 -19.69
CA ALA A 37 9.14 -5.92 -20.05
C ALA A 37 8.07 -5.71 -21.14
N SER A 38 7.04 -4.94 -20.84
CA SER A 38 6.08 -4.49 -21.84
C SER A 38 6.84 -3.72 -22.92
N SER A 39 6.53 -3.96 -24.18
CA SER A 39 7.12 -3.22 -25.30
C SER A 39 6.85 -1.71 -25.23
N ALA A 40 5.97 -1.27 -24.34
CA ALA A 40 5.60 0.13 -24.13
C ALA A 40 6.45 0.84 -23.07
N CYS A 41 7.29 0.12 -22.32
CA CYS A 41 8.16 0.72 -21.31
C CYS A 41 9.62 0.70 -21.76
N PRO A 42 10.40 1.76 -21.47
CA PRO A 42 11.86 1.69 -21.63
C PRO A 42 12.37 0.45 -20.87
N ARG A 43 13.30 -0.29 -21.48
CA ARG A 43 13.88 -1.44 -20.79
C ARG A 43 14.45 -0.98 -19.44
N PRO A 44 14.09 -1.65 -18.33
CA PRO A 44 14.69 -1.34 -17.05
C PRO A 44 16.21 -1.43 -17.16
N THR A 45 16.91 -0.56 -16.46
CA THR A 45 18.36 -0.68 -16.28
C THR A 45 18.64 -2.04 -15.62
N GLU A 46 19.77 -2.66 -15.95
CA GLU A 46 20.18 -3.91 -15.34
C GLU A 46 20.14 -3.79 -13.81
N GLY A 47 19.51 -4.76 -13.14
CA GLY A 47 19.31 -4.73 -11.69
C GLY A 47 18.17 -3.84 -11.19
N GLU A 48 17.32 -3.33 -12.07
CA GLU A 48 16.14 -2.54 -11.73
C GLU A 48 14.85 -3.25 -12.19
N GLU A 49 13.76 -3.16 -11.41
CA GLU A 49 12.43 -3.64 -11.76
C GLU A 49 11.48 -2.46 -11.84
N SER A 50 10.83 -2.31 -13.00
CA SER A 50 9.77 -1.34 -13.25
C SER A 50 8.79 -1.90 -14.28
N ASP A 51 7.57 -1.36 -14.29
CA ASP A 51 6.53 -1.73 -15.25
C ASP A 51 5.75 -0.51 -15.75
N GLU A 52 4.78 -0.72 -16.64
CA GLU A 52 3.95 0.35 -17.21
C GLU A 52 3.06 1.08 -16.21
N TYR A 53 2.97 0.60 -14.98
CA TYR A 53 2.20 1.23 -13.89
C TYR A 53 3.06 2.15 -13.02
N ASP A 54 4.35 2.30 -13.34
CA ASP A 54 5.26 3.23 -12.67
C ASP A 54 5.21 4.61 -13.34
N HIS A 55 4.07 5.31 -13.18
CA HIS A 55 3.78 6.60 -13.81
C HIS A 55 3.55 7.71 -12.77
N ASP A 56 3.26 8.93 -13.23
CA ASP A 56 3.19 10.13 -12.39
C ASP A 56 2.13 10.08 -11.29
N ASP A 57 0.99 9.41 -11.55
CA ASP A 57 -0.10 9.26 -10.56
C ASP A 57 0.14 8.14 -9.54
N THR A 58 1.16 7.33 -9.75
CA THR A 58 1.53 6.24 -8.84
C THR A 58 2.00 6.82 -7.51
N VAL A 59 1.55 6.23 -6.41
CA VAL A 59 2.03 6.60 -5.07
C VAL A 59 2.90 5.47 -4.51
N TYR A 60 4.10 5.81 -4.12
CA TYR A 60 5.05 4.89 -3.49
C TYR A 60 5.07 5.14 -1.99
N VAL A 61 4.95 4.06 -1.25
CA VAL A 61 5.14 4.04 0.21
C VAL A 61 6.38 3.21 0.48
N THR A 62 7.42 3.83 1.02
CA THR A 62 8.67 3.14 1.33
C THR A 62 8.96 3.14 2.82
N LEU A 63 9.55 2.07 3.31
CA LEU A 63 10.15 2.00 4.63
C LEU A 63 11.65 2.14 4.50
N ARG A 64 12.22 3.08 5.24
CA ARG A 64 13.66 3.22 5.36
C ARG A 64 14.15 2.67 6.69
N GLY A 65 15.20 1.89 6.63
CA GLY A 65 15.86 1.29 7.77
C GLY A 65 17.01 2.12 8.29
N ARG A 66 18.01 1.45 8.86
CA ARG A 66 19.28 2.05 9.22
C ARG A 66 20.01 2.48 7.95
N GLU A 67 20.85 3.50 8.05
CA GLU A 67 21.62 4.05 6.92
C GLU A 67 20.73 4.54 5.75
N ASP A 68 19.49 4.87 6.07
CA ASP A 68 18.50 5.38 5.11
C ASP A 68 18.17 4.45 3.92
N ALA A 69 18.58 3.18 3.98
CA ALA A 69 18.31 2.20 2.93
C ALA A 69 16.82 1.81 2.89
N ILE A 70 16.27 1.62 1.69
CA ILE A 70 14.90 1.09 1.52
C ILE A 70 14.88 -0.38 1.95
N VAL A 71 14.05 -0.66 2.96
CA VAL A 71 13.80 -1.99 3.53
C VAL A 71 12.36 -2.47 3.32
N GLY A 72 11.51 -1.65 2.75
CA GLY A 72 10.15 -2.00 2.38
C GLY A 72 9.58 -1.06 1.33
N CYS A 73 8.71 -1.58 0.49
CA CYS A 73 8.03 -0.82 -0.57
C CYS A 73 6.62 -1.33 -0.78
N ALA A 74 5.70 -0.41 -1.00
CA ALA A 74 4.36 -0.67 -1.50
C ALA A 74 4.02 0.38 -2.56
N ARG A 75 3.25 -0.04 -3.56
CA ARG A 75 2.77 0.82 -4.63
C ARG A 75 1.25 0.90 -4.58
N LEU A 76 0.72 2.12 -4.65
CA LEU A 76 -0.71 2.40 -4.71
C LEU A 76 -1.05 2.99 -6.08
N LEU A 77 -2.04 2.42 -6.74
CA LEU A 77 -2.55 2.84 -8.04
C LEU A 77 -4.05 3.17 -7.94
N PRO A 78 -4.53 4.30 -8.48
CA PRO A 78 -5.95 4.60 -8.50
C PRO A 78 -6.68 3.63 -9.46
N ALA A 79 -7.65 2.86 -8.98
CA ALA A 79 -8.34 1.84 -9.78
C ALA A 79 -9.35 2.42 -10.82
N LYS A 80 -9.37 3.73 -11.03
CA LYS A 80 -10.16 4.40 -12.08
C LYS A 80 -9.49 4.37 -13.46
N ASN A 81 -8.16 4.22 -13.49
CA ASN A 81 -7.34 4.17 -14.70
C ASN A 81 -6.91 2.72 -14.98
N ARG A 82 -5.78 2.55 -15.66
CA ARG A 82 -5.15 1.25 -15.81
C ARG A 82 -4.50 0.82 -14.49
N TYR A 83 -4.75 -0.41 -14.09
CA TYR A 83 -4.17 -1.01 -12.88
C TYR A 83 -3.94 -2.51 -13.10
N LEU A 84 -2.95 -3.05 -12.43
CA LEU A 84 -2.39 -4.38 -12.69
C LEU A 84 -3.44 -5.51 -12.58
N LEU A 85 -4.29 -5.48 -11.55
CA LEU A 85 -5.34 -6.48 -11.34
C LEU A 85 -6.35 -6.48 -12.49
N GLY A 86 -6.80 -5.30 -12.91
CA GLY A 86 -7.78 -5.16 -13.99
C GLY A 86 -7.24 -5.58 -15.35
N ASP A 87 -5.98 -5.27 -15.64
CA ASP A 87 -5.38 -5.51 -16.96
C ASP A 87 -4.83 -6.95 -17.10
N HIS A 88 -4.14 -7.48 -16.07
CA HIS A 88 -3.42 -8.75 -16.18
C HIS A 88 -4.00 -9.89 -15.34
N PHE A 89 -4.69 -9.59 -14.26
CA PHE A 89 -5.16 -10.59 -13.30
C PHE A 89 -6.68 -10.64 -13.14
N ARG A 90 -7.42 -10.10 -14.12
CA ARG A 90 -8.88 -10.10 -14.10
C ARG A 90 -9.48 -11.49 -13.91
N HIS A 91 -8.84 -12.52 -14.44
CA HIS A 91 -9.26 -13.92 -14.29
C HIS A 91 -9.21 -14.45 -12.85
N LEU A 92 -8.58 -13.71 -11.92
CA LEU A 92 -8.55 -14.02 -10.49
C LEU A 92 -9.73 -13.40 -9.71
N VAL A 93 -10.63 -12.69 -10.40
CA VAL A 93 -11.76 -11.98 -9.80
C VAL A 93 -13.06 -12.48 -10.41
N ASP A 94 -13.96 -12.98 -9.56
CA ASP A 94 -15.25 -13.50 -9.99
C ASP A 94 -16.16 -12.38 -10.52
N ASP A 95 -16.20 -11.24 -9.81
CA ASP A 95 -16.92 -10.03 -10.22
C ASP A 95 -16.06 -8.78 -9.98
N LEU A 96 -15.44 -8.29 -11.07
CA LEU A 96 -14.59 -7.09 -10.99
C LEU A 96 -15.40 -5.82 -10.72
N ARG A 97 -16.65 -5.75 -11.17
CA ARG A 97 -17.51 -4.58 -10.89
C ARG A 97 -17.78 -4.49 -9.39
N ALA A 98 -18.22 -5.58 -8.76
CA ALA A 98 -18.43 -5.60 -7.31
C ALA A 98 -17.14 -5.35 -6.52
N ALA A 99 -15.98 -5.72 -7.07
CA ALA A 99 -14.70 -5.46 -6.43
C ALA A 99 -14.35 -3.95 -6.38
N VAL A 100 -14.69 -3.20 -7.44
CA VAL A 100 -14.37 -1.75 -7.56
C VAL A 100 -15.57 -0.83 -7.23
N ASP A 101 -16.77 -1.39 -7.12
CA ASP A 101 -17.96 -0.65 -6.69
C ASP A 101 -18.02 -0.61 -5.16
N VAL A 102 -17.95 0.58 -4.60
CA VAL A 102 -18.01 0.79 -3.13
C VAL A 102 -19.41 1.23 -2.71
N GLY A 103 -20.38 1.24 -3.60
CA GLY A 103 -21.79 1.59 -3.32
C GLY A 103 -22.00 2.76 -2.33
N ASP A 104 -23.06 3.49 -2.47
CA ASP A 104 -23.38 4.67 -1.63
C ASP A 104 -23.65 4.35 -0.14
N ALA A 105 -23.59 3.07 0.25
CA ALA A 105 -23.90 2.62 1.63
C ALA A 105 -22.91 3.13 2.71
N VAL A 106 -21.79 3.74 2.33
CA VAL A 106 -20.79 4.26 3.28
C VAL A 106 -21.02 5.74 3.62
N GLU A 107 -21.92 6.43 2.92
CA GLU A 107 -22.23 7.86 3.21
C GLU A 107 -22.94 8.07 4.56
N ALA A 108 -23.59 7.06 5.10
CA ALA A 108 -24.43 7.22 6.31
C ALA A 108 -23.65 7.39 7.62
N THR A 109 -22.34 7.05 7.67
CA THR A 109 -21.55 7.13 8.91
C THR A 109 -20.64 8.37 9.02
N ASN A 110 -20.44 9.11 7.93
CA ASN A 110 -19.57 10.30 7.92
C ASN A 110 -20.31 11.64 7.72
N ALA A 111 -21.64 11.66 7.75
CA ALA A 111 -22.45 12.87 7.54
C ALA A 111 -22.39 13.91 8.66
N SER A 112 -21.62 13.67 9.75
CA SER A 112 -21.55 14.60 10.90
C SER A 112 -20.33 15.50 10.93
N ALA A 113 -19.40 15.40 10.00
CA ALA A 113 -18.22 16.24 10.01
C ALA A 113 -17.96 16.87 8.62
N GLY A 114 -18.57 18.05 8.39
CA GLY A 114 -17.97 19.00 7.46
C GLY A 114 -18.64 19.22 6.10
N ALA A 115 -19.97 19.35 6.07
CA ALA A 115 -20.60 20.05 4.96
C ALA A 115 -20.44 21.56 5.13
N LYS A 116 -19.35 22.13 4.64
CA LYS A 116 -19.22 23.54 4.22
C LYS A 116 -17.77 23.79 3.78
N TYR A 117 -17.50 23.61 2.48
CA TYR A 117 -16.55 24.47 1.74
C TYR A 117 -16.56 23.97 0.29
N GLY A 118 -17.34 24.66 -0.53
CA GLY A 118 -17.24 24.52 -1.97
C GLY A 118 -15.89 25.06 -2.43
N CYS A 119 -15.03 24.18 -2.88
CA CYS A 119 -13.89 24.54 -3.71
C CYS A 119 -13.69 23.40 -4.69
N ALA A 120 -13.94 23.67 -5.96
CA ALA A 120 -13.72 22.77 -7.07
C ALA A 120 -12.21 22.58 -7.24
N SER A 121 -11.63 21.68 -6.49
CA SER A 121 -10.30 21.11 -6.75
C SER A 121 -10.53 19.68 -7.22
N HIS A 122 -10.01 19.34 -8.39
CA HIS A 122 -9.97 17.98 -8.93
C HIS A 122 -9.16 17.05 -8.03
N VAL A 123 -9.61 16.84 -6.80
CA VAL A 123 -9.17 15.73 -5.96
C VAL A 123 -9.72 14.49 -6.65
N VAL A 124 -8.84 13.59 -6.98
CA VAL A 124 -9.16 12.31 -7.58
C VAL A 124 -10.00 11.53 -6.57
N ASP A 125 -11.32 11.73 -6.62
CA ASP A 125 -12.27 10.98 -5.82
C ASP A 125 -12.39 9.56 -6.38
N THR A 126 -11.38 8.76 -6.03
CA THR A 126 -11.33 7.35 -6.40
C THR A 126 -11.43 6.54 -5.12
N PRO A 127 -12.61 5.94 -4.86
CA PRO A 127 -12.84 5.20 -3.61
C PRO A 127 -12.06 3.88 -3.55
N VAL A 128 -11.51 3.40 -4.67
CA VAL A 128 -10.77 2.14 -4.76
C VAL A 128 -9.36 2.38 -5.32
N TRP A 129 -8.39 1.84 -4.61
CA TRP A 129 -6.98 1.86 -5.02
C TRP A 129 -6.43 0.43 -5.07
N GLU A 130 -5.49 0.18 -5.96
CA GLU A 130 -4.77 -1.07 -5.98
C GLU A 130 -3.50 -0.97 -5.14
N LEU A 131 -3.33 -1.93 -4.22
CA LEU A 131 -2.10 -2.17 -3.49
C LEU A 131 -1.29 -3.23 -4.23
N SER A 132 -0.16 -2.83 -4.80
CA SER A 132 0.75 -3.72 -5.52
C SER A 132 2.20 -3.53 -5.07
N ARG A 133 3.09 -4.40 -5.51
CA ARG A 133 4.53 -4.37 -5.17
C ARG A 133 4.79 -4.25 -3.66
N PHE A 134 3.91 -4.87 -2.85
CA PHE A 134 4.06 -4.89 -1.40
C PHE A 134 5.15 -5.88 -0.99
N ALA A 135 6.26 -5.37 -0.54
CA ALA A 135 7.42 -6.15 -0.15
C ALA A 135 8.20 -5.47 0.97
N TRP A 136 8.83 -6.25 1.81
CA TRP A 136 9.78 -5.77 2.82
C TRP A 136 10.94 -6.76 2.95
N ASP A 137 12.10 -6.28 3.40
CA ASP A 137 13.23 -7.14 3.67
C ASP A 137 12.89 -8.05 4.85
N GLN A 138 12.85 -9.34 4.55
CA GLN A 138 12.69 -10.37 5.56
C GLN A 138 14.07 -10.80 6.04
N PRO A 139 14.26 -11.01 7.35
CA PRO A 139 15.50 -11.63 7.82
C PRO A 139 15.69 -13.00 7.15
N GLU A 140 16.94 -13.34 6.88
CA GLU A 140 17.29 -14.63 6.30
C GLU A 140 16.76 -15.80 7.16
N PRO A 141 16.37 -16.94 6.55
CA PRO A 141 15.75 -18.07 7.25
C PRO A 141 16.57 -18.62 8.43
N ASN A 142 17.88 -18.38 8.46
CA ASN A 142 18.82 -18.87 9.49
C ASN A 142 19.09 -17.87 10.62
N MET A 143 18.34 -16.79 10.72
CA MET A 143 18.51 -15.78 11.78
C MET A 143 18.00 -16.28 13.14
N PRO A 144 18.59 -15.80 14.27
CA PRO A 144 18.18 -16.17 15.62
C PRO A 144 16.70 -15.94 15.91
N ARG A 145 16.15 -16.73 16.86
CA ARG A 145 14.77 -16.59 17.33
C ARG A 145 14.49 -15.17 17.85
N GLY A 146 13.88 -14.34 17.05
CA GLY A 146 13.60 -12.91 17.27
C GLY A 146 13.36 -12.20 15.96
N ALA A 147 14.04 -12.61 14.90
CA ALA A 147 13.92 -12.05 13.56
C ALA A 147 12.48 -12.15 12.98
N GLY A 148 11.69 -13.15 13.39
CA GLY A 148 10.30 -13.29 12.99
C GLY A 148 9.39 -12.17 13.54
N ARG A 149 9.73 -11.57 14.68
CA ARG A 149 9.01 -10.40 15.22
C ARG A 149 9.34 -9.14 14.43
N GLU A 150 10.58 -8.95 14.05
CA GLU A 150 11.03 -7.81 13.25
C GLU A 150 10.45 -7.88 11.83
N ALA A 151 10.41 -9.07 11.23
CA ALA A 151 9.74 -9.29 9.94
C ALA A 151 8.25 -8.95 9.99
N SER A 152 7.54 -9.42 11.01
CA SER A 152 6.13 -9.10 11.21
C SER A 152 5.92 -7.61 11.48
N HIS A 153 6.85 -6.95 12.16
CA HIS A 153 6.81 -5.52 12.41
C HIS A 153 6.98 -4.71 11.12
N GLY A 154 7.94 -5.05 10.26
CA GLY A 154 8.12 -4.38 8.96
C GLY A 154 6.89 -4.48 8.06
N ALA A 155 6.27 -5.68 7.95
CA ALA A 155 5.04 -5.87 7.22
C ALA A 155 3.88 -5.04 7.80
N HIS A 156 3.77 -5.00 9.14
CA HIS A 156 2.74 -4.24 9.84
C HIS A 156 2.90 -2.74 9.57
N GLU A 157 4.10 -2.18 9.72
CA GLU A 157 4.35 -0.75 9.50
C GLU A 157 4.13 -0.35 8.04
N LEU A 158 4.56 -1.19 7.09
CA LEU A 158 4.32 -0.93 5.67
C LEU A 158 2.82 -0.97 5.33
N LEU A 159 2.08 -1.97 5.85
CA LEU A 159 0.63 -2.05 5.62
C LEU A 159 -0.10 -0.88 6.27
N ARG A 160 0.29 -0.51 7.49
CA ARG A 160 -0.23 0.65 8.21
C ARG A 160 -0.03 1.94 7.41
N ALA A 161 1.17 2.16 6.89
CA ALA A 161 1.50 3.32 6.08
C ALA A 161 0.72 3.33 4.74
N ALA A 162 0.64 2.19 4.05
CA ALA A 162 -0.10 2.08 2.80
C ALA A 162 -1.60 2.33 2.98
N VAL A 163 -2.22 1.75 4.02
CA VAL A 163 -3.65 1.96 4.33
C VAL A 163 -3.90 3.41 4.73
N PHE A 164 -3.06 4.00 5.59
CA PHE A 164 -3.18 5.41 5.97
C PHE A 164 -3.07 6.34 4.77
N THR A 165 -2.09 6.11 3.90
CA THR A 165 -1.89 6.91 2.68
C THR A 165 -3.09 6.79 1.75
N ALA A 166 -3.57 5.58 1.48
CA ALA A 166 -4.74 5.37 0.64
C ALA A 166 -5.99 6.05 1.23
N TRP A 167 -6.20 5.94 2.54
CA TRP A 167 -7.30 6.59 3.25
C TRP A 167 -7.22 8.12 3.15
N ALA A 168 -6.03 8.70 3.33
CA ALA A 168 -5.79 10.13 3.15
C ALA A 168 -6.04 10.61 1.72
N LEU A 169 -5.90 9.72 0.72
CA LEU A 169 -6.23 9.97 -0.69
C LEU A 169 -7.72 9.72 -1.03
N GLY A 170 -8.57 9.49 -0.03
CA GLY A 170 -10.00 9.27 -0.21
C GLY A 170 -10.40 7.81 -0.45
N ALA A 171 -9.47 6.86 -0.42
CA ALA A 171 -9.78 5.45 -0.60
C ALA A 171 -10.72 4.93 0.50
N ARG A 172 -11.63 4.04 0.10
CA ARG A 172 -12.48 3.25 0.98
C ARG A 172 -12.16 1.77 0.89
N ARG A 173 -11.42 1.39 -0.16
CA ARG A 173 -11.05 0.01 -0.43
C ARG A 173 -9.69 -0.07 -1.09
N LEU A 174 -8.91 -1.07 -0.70
CA LEU A 174 -7.74 -1.54 -1.42
C LEU A 174 -8.07 -2.87 -2.09
N ILE A 175 -7.62 -3.04 -3.33
CA ILE A 175 -7.65 -4.31 -4.04
C ILE A 175 -6.23 -4.68 -4.46
N GLY A 176 -5.98 -5.93 -4.79
CA GLY A 176 -4.68 -6.33 -5.32
C GLY A 176 -4.51 -7.84 -5.43
N VAL A 177 -3.41 -8.23 -6.04
CA VAL A 177 -3.02 -9.64 -6.20
C VAL A 177 -1.84 -9.93 -5.31
N THR A 178 -1.93 -10.99 -4.52
CA THR A 178 -0.82 -11.38 -3.65
C THR A 178 -0.80 -12.88 -3.35
N PHE A 179 0.28 -13.33 -2.76
CA PHE A 179 0.38 -14.68 -2.23
C PHE A 179 -0.63 -14.90 -1.10
N VAL A 180 -1.24 -16.08 -1.08
CA VAL A 180 -2.16 -16.49 0.00
C VAL A 180 -1.50 -16.41 1.38
N SER A 181 -0.18 -16.66 1.46
CA SER A 181 0.59 -16.54 2.70
C SER A 181 0.66 -15.10 3.21
N LEU A 182 0.79 -14.10 2.32
CA LEU A 182 0.81 -12.69 2.69
C LEU A 182 -0.58 -12.22 3.14
N ALA A 183 -1.63 -12.61 2.44
CA ALA A 183 -3.00 -12.31 2.88
C ALA A 183 -3.31 -12.89 4.28
N ARG A 184 -2.82 -14.11 4.56
CA ARG A 184 -2.92 -14.71 5.91
C ARG A 184 -2.14 -13.91 6.96
N LEU A 185 -1.02 -13.29 6.59
CA LEU A 185 -0.29 -12.40 7.49
C LEU A 185 -1.13 -11.15 7.81
N PHE A 186 -1.80 -10.56 6.83
CA PHE A 186 -2.68 -9.41 7.07
C PHE A 186 -3.82 -9.75 8.02
N VAL A 187 -4.45 -10.91 7.83
CA VAL A 187 -5.48 -11.41 8.77
C VAL A 187 -4.90 -11.59 10.19
N ARG A 188 -3.68 -12.11 10.35
CA ARG A 188 -3.02 -12.24 11.67
C ARG A 188 -2.68 -10.89 12.31
N ILE A 189 -2.45 -9.87 11.50
CA ILE A 189 -2.28 -8.48 11.98
C ILE A 189 -3.63 -7.91 12.46
N GLY A 190 -4.75 -8.57 12.12
CA GLY A 190 -6.10 -8.12 12.47
C GLY A 190 -6.83 -7.40 11.33
N VAL A 191 -6.21 -7.29 10.16
CA VAL A 191 -6.79 -6.64 8.98
C VAL A 191 -7.63 -7.65 8.19
N PRO A 192 -8.96 -7.49 8.10
CA PRO A 192 -9.81 -8.36 7.31
C PRO A 192 -9.40 -8.31 5.83
N THR A 193 -9.20 -9.48 5.26
CA THR A 193 -8.74 -9.62 3.87
C THR A 193 -9.64 -10.62 3.17
N HIS A 194 -10.40 -10.15 2.18
CA HIS A 194 -11.42 -10.94 1.49
C HIS A 194 -10.93 -11.34 0.09
N LYS A 195 -11.06 -12.62 -0.24
CA LYS A 195 -10.78 -13.08 -1.61
C LYS A 195 -11.82 -12.55 -2.58
N LEU A 196 -11.37 -12.19 -3.77
CA LEU A 196 -12.23 -11.75 -4.88
C LEU A 196 -12.54 -12.88 -5.87
N GLY A 197 -11.94 -14.05 -5.69
CA GLY A 197 -12.14 -15.24 -6.53
C GLY A 197 -11.30 -16.42 -6.06
N ALA A 198 -11.23 -17.46 -6.90
CA ALA A 198 -10.44 -18.65 -6.63
C ALA A 198 -8.94 -18.34 -6.53
N ALA A 199 -8.21 -19.11 -5.74
CA ALA A 199 -6.76 -19.06 -5.74
C ALA A 199 -6.19 -19.94 -6.85
N TYR A 200 -5.13 -19.44 -7.51
CA TYR A 200 -4.43 -20.14 -8.58
C TYR A 200 -2.98 -20.39 -8.18
N ARG A 201 -2.38 -21.38 -8.81
CA ARG A 201 -0.98 -21.70 -8.58
C ARG A 201 -0.14 -21.11 -9.71
N ILE A 202 0.72 -20.15 -9.37
CA ILE A 202 1.66 -19.49 -10.28
C ILE A 202 3.06 -19.76 -9.74
N ASP A 203 3.94 -20.33 -10.55
CA ASP A 203 5.33 -20.67 -10.19
C ASP A 203 5.44 -21.42 -8.84
N GLY A 204 4.56 -22.41 -8.65
CA GLY A 204 4.54 -23.24 -7.45
C GLY A 204 3.92 -22.58 -6.21
N ARG A 205 3.50 -21.33 -6.26
CA ARG A 205 2.93 -20.57 -5.14
C ARG A 205 1.44 -20.29 -5.36
N TRP A 206 0.67 -20.30 -4.28
CA TRP A 206 -0.75 -19.94 -4.33
C TRP A 206 -0.91 -18.42 -4.32
N VAL A 207 -1.58 -17.90 -5.34
CA VAL A 207 -1.88 -16.48 -5.59
C VAL A 207 -3.39 -16.29 -5.69
N ALA A 208 -3.91 -15.19 -5.20
CA ALA A 208 -5.30 -14.80 -5.40
C ALA A 208 -5.44 -13.27 -5.40
N ALA A 209 -6.54 -12.81 -5.94
CA ALA A 209 -6.96 -11.41 -5.79
C ALA A 209 -7.67 -11.23 -4.45
N TYR A 210 -7.43 -10.08 -3.81
CA TYR A 210 -7.98 -9.74 -2.50
C TYR A 210 -8.46 -8.31 -2.47
N ARG A 211 -9.39 -8.04 -1.54
CA ARG A 211 -9.75 -6.70 -1.11
C ARG A 211 -9.51 -6.54 0.38
N ILE A 212 -9.23 -5.30 0.77
CA ILE A 212 -9.20 -4.81 2.14
C ILE A 212 -10.11 -3.59 2.17
N ASP A 213 -11.17 -3.63 2.96
CA ASP A 213 -12.02 -2.46 3.17
C ASP A 213 -11.37 -1.58 4.25
N ILE A 214 -11.29 -0.26 3.98
CA ILE A 214 -10.72 0.72 4.92
C ILE A 214 -11.85 1.17 5.85
N ASP A 215 -12.18 0.32 6.78
CA ASP A 215 -13.25 0.48 7.76
C ASP A 215 -12.71 0.66 9.19
N ALA A 216 -13.60 0.82 10.14
CA ALA A 216 -13.24 0.99 11.56
C ALA A 216 -12.43 -0.20 12.09
N GLN A 217 -12.69 -1.43 11.64
CA GLN A 217 -11.96 -2.62 12.07
C GLN A 217 -10.52 -2.59 11.55
N THR A 218 -10.33 -2.33 10.26
CA THR A 218 -9.01 -2.20 9.63
C THR A 218 -8.20 -1.08 10.27
N LEU A 219 -8.82 0.10 10.47
CA LEU A 219 -8.16 1.25 11.10
C LEU A 219 -7.76 0.94 12.55
N THR A 220 -8.63 0.26 13.31
CA THR A 220 -8.33 -0.16 14.69
C THR A 220 -7.17 -1.16 14.72
N ALA A 221 -7.20 -2.18 13.88
CA ALA A 221 -6.16 -3.20 13.80
C ALA A 221 -4.76 -2.61 13.50
N LEU A 222 -4.73 -1.52 12.74
CA LEU A 222 -3.50 -0.82 12.37
C LEU A 222 -3.15 0.34 13.31
N GLY A 223 -3.91 0.55 14.40
CA GLY A 223 -3.69 1.64 15.35
C GLY A 223 -3.89 3.03 14.72
N LEU A 224 -4.83 3.14 13.78
CA LEU A 224 -5.18 4.38 13.07
C LEU A 224 -6.51 4.98 13.56
N SER A 225 -7.16 4.38 14.55
CA SER A 225 -8.41 4.88 15.14
C SER A 225 -8.16 6.25 15.80
N GLY A 226 -8.97 7.25 15.44
CA GLY A 226 -8.81 8.63 15.92
C GLY A 226 -7.81 9.49 15.14
N ALA A 227 -7.05 8.93 14.22
CA ALA A 227 -6.26 9.67 13.27
C ALA A 227 -7.17 10.10 12.11
N ALA A 228 -7.82 11.25 12.20
CA ALA A 228 -8.38 11.84 10.99
C ALA A 228 -7.21 12.17 10.04
N PRO A 229 -7.23 11.70 8.78
CA PRO A 229 -6.20 12.11 7.83
C PRO A 229 -6.31 13.62 7.66
N GLN A 230 -5.34 14.34 8.22
CA GLN A 230 -5.22 15.76 7.91
C GLN A 230 -4.58 15.87 6.54
N VAL A 231 -5.42 15.97 5.52
CA VAL A 231 -4.96 16.39 4.20
C VAL A 231 -4.58 17.85 4.34
N SER A 232 -3.31 18.14 4.54
CA SER A 232 -2.84 19.51 4.48
C SER A 232 -2.96 20.01 3.06
N HIS A 233 -4.07 20.68 2.75
CA HIS A 233 -4.35 21.29 1.44
C HIS A 233 -3.47 22.52 1.14
N THR A 234 -2.34 22.69 1.81
CA THR A 234 -1.52 23.92 1.74
C THR A 234 -0.39 23.89 0.71
N ALA A 235 -0.21 22.83 -0.06
CA ALA A 235 0.66 22.90 -1.21
C ALA A 235 -0.16 22.94 -2.51
N PRO A 236 -0.11 24.04 -3.30
CA PRO A 236 -0.64 24.02 -4.64
C PRO A 236 0.13 22.96 -5.43
N TRP A 237 -0.59 22.03 -6.05
CA TRP A 237 -0.06 20.97 -6.90
C TRP A 237 0.79 21.60 -8.02
N GLY A 238 2.10 21.65 -7.85
CA GLY A 238 3.03 22.27 -8.83
C GLY A 238 4.25 22.96 -8.25
N ALA A 239 4.34 23.16 -6.94
CA ALA A 239 5.58 23.63 -6.33
C ALA A 239 6.55 22.46 -6.09
N PRO A 240 7.89 22.61 -6.32
CA PRO A 240 8.86 21.61 -5.91
C PRO A 240 8.78 21.49 -4.39
N CYS A 241 8.19 20.39 -3.90
CA CYS A 241 8.08 20.15 -2.47
C CYS A 241 9.40 19.60 -1.95
N GLU A 242 9.92 20.28 -0.94
CA GLU A 242 10.75 19.64 0.08
C GLU A 242 10.05 18.36 0.58
N GLU A 243 10.82 17.35 0.93
CA GLU A 243 10.37 16.01 1.34
C GLU A 243 9.13 16.07 2.23
N SER A 244 7.99 15.61 1.72
CA SER A 244 6.77 15.53 2.51
C SER A 244 6.84 14.31 3.41
N GLU A 245 7.31 14.50 4.62
CA GLU A 245 7.27 13.49 5.67
C GLU A 245 5.81 13.26 6.06
N VAL A 246 5.28 12.07 5.77
CA VAL A 246 3.96 11.67 6.27
C VAL A 246 4.10 11.31 7.75
N ILE A 247 3.69 12.23 8.60
CA ILE A 247 3.67 11.99 10.05
C ILE A 247 2.55 11.01 10.36
N LEU A 248 2.92 9.75 10.55
CA LEU A 248 1.98 8.75 11.07
C LEU A 248 1.70 9.02 12.55
N PRO A 249 0.44 8.94 13.00
CA PRO A 249 0.11 9.12 14.40
C PRO A 249 0.85 8.07 15.27
N ALA A 250 1.34 8.50 16.43
CA ALA A 250 1.98 7.62 17.38
C ALA A 250 1.04 6.47 17.80
N ARG A 251 1.60 5.28 18.01
CA ARG A 251 0.82 4.16 18.57
C ARG A 251 0.26 4.57 19.93
N ALA A 252 -1.04 4.38 20.15
CA ALA A 252 -1.61 4.44 21.49
C ALA A 252 -0.97 3.32 22.33
N THR A 253 -0.11 3.68 23.25
CA THR A 253 0.36 2.75 24.29
C THR A 253 -0.82 2.45 25.20
N ALA A 254 -1.15 1.17 25.37
CA ALA A 254 -2.13 0.75 26.37
C ALA A 254 -1.63 1.24 27.75
N SER A 255 -2.32 2.24 28.31
CA SER A 255 -2.11 2.69 29.66
C SER A 255 -2.52 1.56 30.59
N GLU A 256 -1.59 1.04 31.36
CA GLU A 256 -1.87 0.14 32.46
C GLU A 256 -2.85 0.81 33.41
N CYS A 257 -4.08 0.30 33.49
CA CYS A 257 -4.98 0.59 34.59
C CYS A 257 -4.42 -0.05 35.87
N VAL A 258 -3.66 0.72 36.62
CA VAL A 258 -3.36 0.40 38.00
C VAL A 258 -4.60 0.78 38.82
N SER A 259 -5.33 -0.20 39.29
CA SER A 259 -6.39 0.00 40.29
C SER A 259 -5.75 0.33 41.64
N PRO A 260 -6.19 1.38 42.34
CA PRO A 260 -5.80 1.58 43.73
C PRO A 260 -6.57 0.63 44.61
N THR A 261 -5.86 -0.04 45.52
CA THR A 261 -6.37 -0.74 46.71
C THR A 261 -7.00 0.20 47.68
#